data_048ba03efe2c7c5dffe7109c94cbd7c1
#
_entry.id   048ba03efe2c7c5dffe7109c94cbd7c1
#
_cell.length_a   1.000
_cell.length_b   1.000
_cell.length_c   1.000
_cell.angle_alpha   90.00
_cell.angle_beta   90.00
_cell.angle_gamma   90.00
#
_symmetry.space_group_name_H-M   'P 1'
#
loop_
_entity.id
_entity.type
_entity.pdbx_description
1 polymer ?
#
loop_
_entity_poly.entity_id
_entity_poly.type
_entity_poly.pdbx_seq_one_letter_code
_entity_poly.pdbx_strand_id
1 'polypeptide(L)'
;LFHLFVDAFDPEKKTFDKRLIVIASKTQGHAVNRLQVIKDVITFSEPFRQLFGYWGKENAIKWTNDEIILKNGSAVVCKGTTQQIRGMNIGGTRPTYIVLDDPEDENNTKTDEAMEGNLRALLQGAVPSLDARGGRICVVGTPITQRCIVETLKEMEDWVTVKYSYVNTRSDGTRFSLWPEIKSLQELDGLKRSLDNIGRVSVFYKEYMCEITGDEDQLFKPEYIRYYEGEFTRTNDGWYLGVNGVQKAVNLFVGVDPASSTKGNADYSVIMVVAMDRDRNLYVAEYYRRRVSPMVLADAILQMYHKWKPERVNIESVGYQEMLRDYIRTQVFIPGLEVKYTPRGEKKKERLESLETYFASKKVHLKKGMDEFEDELLLFPRASHDDTVDAFWYALRRLYEPVHEDLVILDGPKNEKRVRYQQNSWLTA
;
A
#
# COMPACT_ATOMS: atom_id res chain seq x y z
N LEU A 1 18.18 3.70 -25.96
CA LEU A 1 18.18 4.27 -27.33
C LEU A 1 17.91 5.75 -27.34
N PHE A 2 16.89 6.24 -26.64
CA PHE A 2 16.57 7.67 -26.57
C PHE A 2 17.79 8.51 -26.18
N HIS A 3 18.47 8.17 -25.10
CA HIS A 3 19.65 8.88 -24.61
C HIS A 3 20.85 8.82 -25.57
N LEU A 4 20.99 7.73 -26.35
CA LEU A 4 22.07 7.59 -27.34
C LEU A 4 21.87 8.39 -28.61
N PHE A 5 20.64 8.61 -29.04
CA PHE A 5 20.32 9.14 -30.36
C PHE A 5 19.45 10.39 -30.34
N VAL A 6 18.41 10.47 -29.50
CA VAL A 6 17.54 11.63 -29.46
C VAL A 6 18.12 12.72 -28.58
N ASP A 7 18.40 12.38 -27.32
CA ASP A 7 18.95 13.31 -26.31
C ASP A 7 20.43 13.71 -26.61
N ALA A 8 21.14 12.90 -27.40
CA ALA A 8 22.51 13.17 -27.82
C ALA A 8 22.62 13.96 -29.12
N PHE A 9 21.53 14.19 -29.87
CA PHE A 9 21.57 14.86 -31.15
C PHE A 9 21.76 16.38 -31.00
N ASP A 10 22.83 16.92 -31.58
CA ASP A 10 23.09 18.35 -31.68
C ASP A 10 22.56 18.84 -33.03
N PRO A 11 21.45 19.60 -33.09
CA PRO A 11 20.84 20.04 -34.32
C PRO A 11 21.70 21.08 -35.09
N GLU A 12 22.54 21.85 -34.40
CA GLU A 12 23.41 22.85 -35.02
C GLU A 12 24.58 22.19 -35.77
N LYS A 13 25.21 21.22 -35.11
CA LYS A 13 26.34 20.47 -35.69
C LYS A 13 25.89 19.30 -36.56
N LYS A 14 24.62 18.90 -36.48
CA LYS A 14 24.07 17.68 -37.12
C LYS A 14 24.87 16.41 -36.75
N THR A 15 25.31 16.34 -35.49
CA THR A 15 26.11 15.25 -34.94
C THR A 15 25.50 14.75 -33.65
N PHE A 16 25.98 13.59 -33.20
CA PHE A 16 25.57 13.01 -31.91
C PHE A 16 26.70 13.20 -30.89
N ASP A 17 26.39 13.82 -29.77
CA ASP A 17 27.30 13.88 -28.63
C ASP A 17 27.68 12.49 -28.13
N LYS A 18 28.91 12.37 -27.68
CA LYS A 18 29.42 11.12 -27.12
C LYS A 18 28.76 10.82 -25.77
N ARG A 19 28.17 9.65 -25.65
CA ARG A 19 27.50 9.17 -24.45
C ARG A 19 28.11 7.87 -23.94
N LEU A 20 28.20 7.71 -22.63
CA LEU A 20 28.51 6.43 -21.98
C LEU A 20 27.32 6.00 -21.15
N ILE A 21 26.69 4.88 -21.53
CA ILE A 21 25.58 4.30 -20.82
C ILE A 21 26.04 3.04 -20.10
N VAL A 22 25.69 2.89 -18.85
CA VAL A 22 25.89 1.68 -18.07
C VAL A 22 24.54 1.05 -17.81
N ILE A 23 24.35 -0.21 -18.19
CA ILE A 23 23.19 -1.02 -17.82
C ILE A 23 23.67 -2.00 -16.78
N ALA A 24 23.13 -1.90 -15.57
CA ALA A 24 23.43 -2.84 -14.50
C ALA A 24 22.14 -3.54 -14.08
N SER A 25 22.24 -4.83 -13.81
CA SER A 25 21.16 -5.64 -13.28
C SER A 25 21.72 -6.58 -12.19
N LYS A 26 20.86 -7.33 -11.49
CA LYS A 26 21.31 -8.25 -10.45
C LYS A 26 22.48 -9.16 -10.91
N THR A 27 22.47 -9.57 -12.17
CA THR A 27 23.58 -10.28 -12.81
C THR A 27 23.98 -9.61 -14.12
N GLN A 28 25.26 -9.72 -14.51
CA GLN A 28 25.70 -9.21 -15.80
C GLN A 28 24.95 -9.86 -16.97
N GLY A 29 24.56 -11.12 -16.87
CA GLY A 29 23.80 -11.83 -17.91
C GLY A 29 22.44 -11.17 -18.20
N HIS A 30 21.72 -10.68 -17.19
CA HIS A 30 20.48 -9.94 -17.38
C HIS A 30 20.73 -8.62 -18.11
N ALA A 31 21.75 -7.86 -17.73
CA ALA A 31 22.13 -6.63 -18.41
C ALA A 31 22.52 -6.89 -19.88
N VAL A 32 23.21 -7.98 -20.17
CA VAL A 32 23.59 -8.40 -21.55
C VAL A 32 22.35 -8.65 -22.41
N ASN A 33 21.30 -9.28 -21.86
CA ASN A 33 20.05 -9.48 -22.59
C ASN A 33 19.41 -8.13 -23.01
N ARG A 34 19.46 -7.11 -22.14
CA ARG A 34 19.00 -5.76 -22.48
C ARG A 34 19.83 -5.10 -23.58
N LEU A 35 21.14 -5.29 -23.53
CA LEU A 35 22.05 -4.82 -24.58
C LEU A 35 21.78 -5.51 -25.92
N GLN A 36 21.42 -6.79 -25.92
CA GLN A 36 21.09 -7.51 -27.16
C GLN A 36 19.88 -6.88 -27.85
N VAL A 37 18.82 -6.52 -27.10
CA VAL A 37 17.66 -5.81 -27.68
C VAL A 37 18.07 -4.47 -28.30
N ILE A 38 18.98 -3.72 -27.66
CA ILE A 38 19.52 -2.47 -28.24
C ILE A 38 20.25 -2.76 -29.54
N LYS A 39 21.13 -3.78 -29.58
CA LYS A 39 21.85 -4.19 -30.79
C LYS A 39 20.91 -4.56 -31.93
N ASP A 40 19.85 -5.30 -31.62
CA ASP A 40 18.87 -5.76 -32.62
C ASP A 40 18.13 -4.55 -33.23
N VAL A 41 17.71 -3.60 -32.40
CA VAL A 41 17.05 -2.37 -32.91
C VAL A 41 17.98 -1.53 -33.80
N ILE A 42 19.20 -1.26 -33.35
CA ILE A 42 20.12 -0.40 -34.13
C ILE A 42 20.65 -1.11 -35.40
N THR A 43 20.57 -2.45 -35.45
CA THR A 43 21.01 -3.24 -36.61
C THR A 43 19.86 -3.53 -37.57
N PHE A 44 18.67 -3.91 -37.10
CA PHE A 44 17.62 -4.47 -37.93
C PHE A 44 16.35 -3.63 -38.05
N SER A 45 16.11 -2.65 -37.16
CA SER A 45 14.89 -1.85 -37.21
C SER A 45 14.91 -0.86 -38.36
N GLU A 46 14.03 -1.04 -39.33
CA GLU A 46 13.87 -0.14 -40.48
C GLU A 46 13.45 1.28 -40.06
N PRO A 47 12.48 1.50 -39.14
CA PRO A 47 12.16 2.84 -38.65
C PRO A 47 13.37 3.54 -38.01
N PHE A 48 14.17 2.78 -37.23
CA PHE A 48 15.38 3.34 -36.63
C PHE A 48 16.39 3.77 -37.68
N ARG A 49 16.62 2.96 -38.71
CA ARG A 49 17.56 3.28 -39.83
C ARG A 49 17.12 4.48 -40.62
N GLN A 50 15.82 4.66 -40.87
CA GLN A 50 15.29 5.82 -41.56
C GLN A 50 15.54 7.12 -40.79
N LEU A 51 15.44 7.08 -39.46
CA LEU A 51 15.62 8.28 -38.61
C LEU A 51 17.10 8.60 -38.33
N PHE A 52 17.91 7.58 -38.02
CA PHE A 52 19.26 7.74 -37.47
C PHE A 52 20.38 7.18 -38.36
N GLY A 53 20.03 6.51 -39.44
CA GLY A 53 20.99 5.80 -40.30
C GLY A 53 21.45 4.47 -39.73
N TYR A 54 22.47 3.87 -40.34
CA TYR A 54 22.99 2.55 -39.97
C TYR A 54 24.07 2.63 -38.90
N TRP A 55 23.89 1.86 -37.81
CA TRP A 55 24.78 1.82 -36.65
C TRP A 55 25.18 0.40 -36.24
N GLY A 56 25.09 -0.55 -37.17
CA GLY A 56 25.38 -1.98 -36.88
C GLY A 56 26.85 -2.26 -36.63
N LYS A 57 27.14 -3.56 -36.46
CA LYS A 57 28.42 -4.11 -36.04
C LYS A 57 29.58 -3.66 -36.96
N GLU A 58 29.32 -3.55 -38.23
CA GLU A 58 30.34 -3.21 -39.26
C GLU A 58 30.92 -1.81 -39.08
N ASN A 59 30.13 -0.90 -38.46
CA ASN A 59 30.53 0.47 -38.22
C ASN A 59 30.93 0.73 -36.75
N ALA A 60 30.89 -0.30 -35.90
CA ALA A 60 31.22 -0.15 -34.49
C ALA A 60 32.74 -0.25 -34.26
N ILE A 61 33.25 0.51 -33.29
CA ILE A 61 34.64 0.43 -32.83
C ILE A 61 34.84 -0.87 -32.00
N LYS A 62 33.84 -1.22 -31.21
CA LYS A 62 33.81 -2.45 -30.39
C LYS A 62 32.41 -3.06 -30.37
N TRP A 63 32.32 -4.39 -30.45
CA TRP A 63 31.05 -5.09 -30.44
C TRP A 63 31.22 -6.46 -29.76
N THR A 64 31.10 -6.48 -28.43
CA THR A 64 31.16 -7.71 -27.62
C THR A 64 29.81 -8.00 -27.02
N ASN A 65 29.64 -9.13 -26.32
CA ASN A 65 28.37 -9.47 -25.71
C ASN A 65 27.94 -8.46 -24.65
N ASP A 66 28.87 -7.92 -23.88
CA ASP A 66 28.68 -7.06 -22.71
C ASP A 66 29.01 -5.58 -22.94
N GLU A 67 29.57 -5.23 -24.13
CA GLU A 67 29.96 -3.86 -24.44
C GLU A 67 29.86 -3.59 -25.93
N ILE A 68 29.33 -2.41 -26.28
CA ILE A 68 29.45 -1.85 -27.62
C ILE A 68 30.06 -0.46 -27.55
N ILE A 69 30.90 -0.12 -28.52
CA ILE A 69 31.38 1.24 -28.76
C ILE A 69 31.02 1.59 -30.21
N LEU A 70 30.14 2.56 -30.39
CA LEU A 70 29.61 2.99 -31.67
C LEU A 70 30.64 3.86 -32.43
N LYS A 71 30.41 4.10 -33.73
CA LYS A 71 31.30 4.87 -34.60
C LYS A 71 31.61 6.29 -34.10
N ASN A 72 30.70 6.92 -33.35
CA ASN A 72 30.92 8.24 -32.75
C ASN A 72 31.61 8.18 -31.38
N GLY A 73 32.03 6.99 -30.94
CA GLY A 73 32.65 6.76 -29.62
C GLY A 73 31.67 6.65 -28.44
N SER A 74 30.37 6.74 -28.70
CA SER A 74 29.36 6.42 -27.65
C SER A 74 29.44 4.94 -27.29
N ALA A 75 29.27 4.63 -26.01
CA ALA A 75 29.40 3.27 -25.53
C ALA A 75 28.20 2.85 -24.65
N VAL A 76 27.87 1.56 -24.70
CA VAL A 76 26.96 0.90 -23.74
C VAL A 76 27.69 -0.28 -23.13
N VAL A 77 27.70 -0.34 -21.79
CA VAL A 77 28.42 -1.36 -21.01
C VAL A 77 27.47 -2.03 -20.06
N CYS A 78 27.53 -3.36 -19.97
CA CYS A 78 26.75 -4.19 -19.06
C CYS A 78 27.54 -4.58 -17.82
N LYS A 79 26.90 -4.48 -16.66
CA LYS A 79 27.45 -4.84 -15.35
C LYS A 79 26.46 -5.62 -14.51
N GLY A 80 26.94 -6.41 -13.55
CA GLY A 80 26.14 -6.84 -12.41
C GLY A 80 26.12 -5.75 -11.34
N THR A 81 25.09 -5.69 -10.52
CA THR A 81 24.91 -4.66 -9.46
C THR A 81 26.09 -4.61 -8.49
N THR A 82 26.71 -5.76 -8.20
CA THR A 82 27.87 -5.86 -7.32
C THR A 82 29.21 -5.61 -8.01
N GLN A 83 29.23 -5.47 -9.36
CA GLN A 83 30.45 -5.19 -10.09
C GLN A 83 30.82 -3.72 -10.01
N GLN A 84 32.12 -3.42 -10.07
CA GLN A 84 32.61 -2.08 -9.93
C GLN A 84 32.18 -1.18 -11.12
N ILE A 85 31.38 -0.17 -10.80
CA ILE A 85 31.03 0.93 -11.71
C ILE A 85 31.90 2.15 -11.42
N ARG A 86 32.38 2.28 -10.18
CA ARG A 86 33.18 3.43 -9.73
C ARG A 86 34.46 3.58 -10.55
N GLY A 87 34.69 4.81 -11.05
CA GLY A 87 35.84 5.15 -11.84
C GLY A 87 35.75 4.77 -13.32
N MET A 88 34.59 4.31 -13.80
CA MET A 88 34.40 3.96 -15.19
C MET A 88 34.58 5.18 -16.09
N ASN A 89 35.39 4.99 -17.15
CA ASN A 89 35.64 6.00 -18.17
C ASN A 89 35.99 5.28 -19.48
N ILE A 90 35.33 5.63 -20.55
CA ILE A 90 35.61 5.10 -21.89
C ILE A 90 35.91 6.27 -22.84
N GLY A 91 37.18 6.29 -23.30
CA GLY A 91 37.65 7.33 -24.22
C GLY A 91 37.41 8.76 -23.69
N GLY A 92 37.67 9.00 -22.40
CA GLY A 92 37.51 10.31 -21.74
C GLY A 92 36.10 10.66 -21.32
N THR A 93 35.12 9.78 -21.51
CA THR A 93 33.71 10.00 -21.13
C THR A 93 33.34 9.20 -19.90
N ARG A 94 32.81 9.84 -18.86
CA ARG A 94 32.20 9.23 -17.69
C ARG A 94 30.75 8.80 -18.01
N PRO A 95 30.14 7.92 -17.21
CA PRO A 95 28.74 7.56 -17.42
C PRO A 95 27.81 8.77 -17.45
N THR A 96 27.17 8.97 -18.59
CA THR A 96 26.16 10.00 -18.79
C THR A 96 24.77 9.52 -18.42
N TYR A 97 24.59 8.18 -18.41
CA TYR A 97 23.37 7.55 -17.97
C TYR A 97 23.66 6.17 -17.38
N ILE A 98 23.16 5.91 -16.18
CA ILE A 98 23.22 4.60 -15.54
C ILE A 98 21.80 4.10 -15.37
N VAL A 99 21.51 2.89 -15.83
CA VAL A 99 20.24 2.18 -15.61
C VAL A 99 20.51 0.98 -14.72
N LEU A 100 19.85 0.94 -13.58
CA LEU A 100 19.78 -0.25 -12.73
C LEU A 100 18.43 -0.92 -13.01
N ASP A 101 18.45 -2.05 -13.70
CA ASP A 101 17.29 -2.81 -14.13
C ASP A 101 17.17 -4.06 -13.27
N ASP A 102 16.15 -4.13 -12.42
CA ASP A 102 15.96 -5.16 -11.40
C ASP A 102 17.26 -5.47 -10.62
N PRO A 103 17.81 -4.48 -9.88
CA PRO A 103 19.10 -4.64 -9.20
C PRO A 103 19.02 -5.63 -8.04
N GLU A 104 17.84 -5.90 -7.52
CA GLU A 104 17.56 -6.73 -6.36
C GLU A 104 16.61 -7.87 -6.67
N ASP A 105 16.73 -8.95 -5.91
CA ASP A 105 15.80 -10.07 -5.86
C ASP A 105 15.73 -10.64 -4.44
N GLU A 106 14.91 -11.68 -4.24
CA GLU A 106 14.76 -12.35 -2.95
C GLU A 106 16.09 -12.95 -2.42
N ASN A 107 17.07 -13.24 -3.28
CA ASN A 107 18.34 -13.83 -2.84
C ASN A 107 19.32 -12.81 -2.30
N ASN A 108 19.39 -11.62 -2.92
CA ASN A 108 20.31 -10.56 -2.51
C ASN A 108 19.68 -9.53 -1.56
N THR A 109 18.47 -9.81 -1.06
CA THR A 109 17.75 -9.01 -0.04
C THR A 109 17.40 -9.82 1.23
N LYS A 110 18.01 -11.00 1.41
CA LYS A 110 17.73 -11.88 2.56
C LYS A 110 18.20 -11.33 3.89
N THR A 111 19.26 -10.57 3.91
CA THR A 111 19.86 -10.02 5.13
C THR A 111 20.03 -8.52 5.06
N ASP A 112 20.02 -7.86 6.21
CA ASP A 112 20.26 -6.42 6.30
C ASP A 112 21.62 -6.02 5.72
N GLU A 113 22.65 -6.86 5.89
CA GLU A 113 23.98 -6.61 5.34
C GLU A 113 23.98 -6.67 3.81
N ALA A 114 23.21 -7.58 3.21
CA ALA A 114 23.10 -7.69 1.75
C ALA A 114 22.39 -6.45 1.17
N MET A 115 21.28 -6.02 1.78
CA MET A 115 20.55 -4.82 1.38
C MET A 115 21.39 -3.55 1.52
N GLU A 116 22.08 -3.40 2.64
CA GLU A 116 23.03 -2.30 2.85
C GLU A 116 24.19 -2.33 1.83
N GLY A 117 24.67 -3.53 1.46
CA GLY A 117 25.66 -3.73 0.40
C GLY A 117 25.17 -3.24 -0.96
N ASN A 118 23.92 -3.58 -1.32
CA ASN A 118 23.28 -3.13 -2.57
C ASN A 118 23.14 -1.60 -2.60
N LEU A 119 22.61 -1.02 -1.53
CA LEU A 119 22.45 0.44 -1.41
C LEU A 119 23.80 1.17 -1.47
N ARG A 120 24.82 0.63 -0.82
CA ARG A 120 26.20 1.17 -0.86
C ARG A 120 26.77 1.11 -2.27
N ALA A 121 26.57 0.02 -3.00
CA ALA A 121 27.01 -0.09 -4.40
C ALA A 121 26.37 1.00 -5.28
N LEU A 122 25.12 1.34 -5.04
CA LEU A 122 24.46 2.47 -5.71
C LEU A 122 25.03 3.82 -5.26
N LEU A 123 24.94 4.15 -3.97
CA LEU A 123 25.23 5.50 -3.47
C LEU A 123 26.70 5.85 -3.46
N GLN A 124 27.60 4.88 -3.21
CA GLN A 124 29.05 5.09 -3.14
C GLN A 124 29.79 4.62 -4.40
N GLY A 125 29.13 3.83 -5.24
CA GLY A 125 29.69 3.28 -6.48
C GLY A 125 29.16 3.95 -7.73
N ALA A 126 27.86 3.79 -8.02
CA ALA A 126 27.26 4.26 -9.26
C ALA A 126 27.07 5.79 -9.30
N VAL A 127 26.45 6.38 -8.26
CA VAL A 127 26.18 7.82 -8.22
C VAL A 127 27.45 8.69 -8.40
N PRO A 128 28.56 8.46 -7.67
CA PRO A 128 29.78 9.26 -7.85
C PRO A 128 30.50 9.02 -9.17
N SER A 129 30.10 8.01 -9.96
CA SER A 129 30.68 7.71 -11.26
C SER A 129 30.08 8.54 -12.39
N LEU A 130 28.94 9.15 -12.16
CA LEU A 130 28.23 9.96 -13.16
C LEU A 130 29.09 11.11 -13.68
N ASP A 131 28.82 11.52 -14.91
CA ASP A 131 29.40 12.75 -15.49
C ASP A 131 28.86 13.97 -14.75
N ALA A 132 29.78 14.79 -14.23
CA ALA A 132 29.43 15.97 -13.41
C ALA A 132 28.63 17.05 -14.18
N ARG A 133 28.60 16.98 -15.51
CA ARG A 133 27.92 17.94 -16.39
C ARG A 133 26.45 17.60 -16.66
N GLY A 134 25.88 16.63 -15.94
CA GLY A 134 24.48 16.26 -16.07
C GLY A 134 24.23 14.78 -16.29
N GLY A 135 25.10 13.92 -15.71
CA GLY A 135 24.85 12.48 -15.67
C GLY A 135 23.55 12.15 -14.90
N ARG A 136 22.81 11.16 -15.38
CA ARG A 136 21.53 10.71 -14.81
C ARG A 136 21.60 9.26 -14.40
N ILE A 137 20.83 8.90 -13.39
CA ILE A 137 20.64 7.52 -12.97
C ILE A 137 19.15 7.20 -12.89
N CYS A 138 18.79 6.02 -13.35
CA CYS A 138 17.44 5.48 -13.29
C CYS A 138 17.50 4.11 -12.64
N VAL A 139 16.66 3.88 -11.64
CA VAL A 139 16.47 2.58 -11.00
C VAL A 139 15.06 2.11 -11.34
N VAL A 140 14.96 0.93 -11.91
CA VAL A 140 13.70 0.27 -12.26
C VAL A 140 13.66 -1.06 -11.54
N GLY A 141 12.58 -1.36 -10.85
CA GLY A 141 12.43 -2.64 -10.16
C GLY A 141 11.13 -2.71 -9.40
N THR A 142 10.77 -3.93 -9.02
CA THR A 142 9.66 -4.21 -8.13
C THR A 142 10.15 -4.16 -6.68
N PRO A 143 9.43 -3.57 -5.74
CA PRO A 143 9.82 -3.55 -4.34
C PRO A 143 9.79 -4.98 -3.76
N ILE A 144 10.92 -5.43 -3.19
CA ILE A 144 11.07 -6.78 -2.64
C ILE A 144 10.85 -6.77 -1.12
N THR A 145 11.48 -5.81 -0.44
CA THR A 145 11.42 -5.61 1.00
C THR A 145 11.39 -4.11 1.30
N GLN A 146 11.02 -3.73 2.52
CA GLN A 146 10.99 -2.31 2.95
C GLN A 146 12.33 -1.59 2.88
N ARG A 147 13.44 -2.33 2.91
CA ARG A 147 14.81 -1.80 2.84
C ARG A 147 15.47 -2.03 1.49
N CYS A 148 14.71 -2.46 0.49
CA CYS A 148 15.24 -2.57 -0.87
C CYS A 148 15.55 -1.17 -1.44
N ILE A 149 16.39 -1.14 -2.47
CA ILE A 149 16.85 0.11 -3.09
C ILE A 149 15.68 1.02 -3.46
N VAL A 150 14.64 0.50 -4.14
CA VAL A 150 13.53 1.32 -4.64
C VAL A 150 12.71 1.96 -3.52
N GLU A 151 12.48 1.25 -2.41
CA GLU A 151 11.78 1.82 -1.25
C GLU A 151 12.66 2.80 -0.47
N THR A 152 13.95 2.53 -0.34
CA THR A 152 14.89 3.47 0.30
C THR A 152 15.00 4.77 -0.49
N LEU A 153 15.10 4.70 -1.83
CA LEU A 153 15.20 5.89 -2.67
C LEU A 153 13.92 6.74 -2.67
N LYS A 154 12.78 6.12 -2.50
CA LYS A 154 11.48 6.81 -2.38
C LYS A 154 11.43 7.80 -1.22
N GLU A 155 12.12 7.52 -0.13
CA GLU A 155 12.18 8.38 1.05
C GLU A 155 13.25 9.49 0.94
N MET A 156 14.07 9.50 -0.12
CA MET A 156 15.14 10.48 -0.33
C MET A 156 14.64 11.65 -1.19
N GLU A 157 14.81 12.89 -0.69
CA GLU A 157 14.33 14.13 -1.35
C GLU A 157 14.94 14.38 -2.75
N ASP A 158 16.17 13.90 -2.98
CA ASP A 158 16.89 14.09 -4.25
C ASP A 158 16.45 13.11 -5.35
N TRP A 159 15.53 12.19 -5.05
CA TRP A 159 15.05 11.19 -5.99
C TRP A 159 13.59 11.40 -6.37
N VAL A 160 13.33 11.35 -7.69
CA VAL A 160 11.95 11.37 -8.21
C VAL A 160 11.48 9.94 -8.36
N THR A 161 10.50 9.55 -7.55
CA THR A 161 9.90 8.20 -7.59
C THR A 161 8.57 8.23 -8.31
N VAL A 162 8.38 7.28 -9.22
CA VAL A 162 7.11 7.06 -9.92
C VAL A 162 6.70 5.60 -9.72
N LYS A 163 5.50 5.38 -9.19
CA LYS A 163 4.91 4.05 -8.98
C LYS A 163 3.86 3.79 -10.06
N TYR A 164 3.95 2.64 -10.71
CA TYR A 164 3.00 2.17 -11.71
C TYR A 164 2.31 0.89 -11.22
N SER A 165 1.23 1.04 -10.49
CA SER A 165 0.37 -0.09 -10.11
C SER A 165 -0.53 -0.48 -11.27
N TYR A 166 -0.78 -1.79 -11.46
CA TYR A 166 -1.69 -2.26 -12.51
C TYR A 166 -3.14 -1.85 -12.24
N VAL A 167 -3.58 -1.87 -10.98
CA VAL A 167 -4.92 -1.40 -10.61
C VAL A 167 -4.81 -0.03 -9.97
N ASN A 168 -5.60 0.90 -10.48
CA ASN A 168 -5.67 2.27 -9.97
C ASN A 168 -7.13 2.67 -9.77
N THR A 169 -7.36 3.71 -8.95
CA THR A 169 -8.68 4.26 -8.66
C THR A 169 -8.74 5.71 -9.08
N ARG A 170 -9.76 6.10 -9.83
CA ARG A 170 -10.03 7.49 -10.21
C ARG A 170 -10.59 8.27 -9.02
N SER A 171 -10.65 9.59 -9.15
CA SER A 171 -11.23 10.48 -8.13
C SER A 171 -12.70 10.21 -7.83
N ASP A 172 -13.43 9.60 -8.76
CA ASP A 172 -14.83 9.19 -8.61
C ASP A 172 -15.01 7.82 -7.92
N GLY A 173 -13.90 7.15 -7.55
CA GLY A 173 -13.91 5.82 -6.95
C GLY A 173 -13.89 4.67 -7.97
N THR A 174 -13.89 4.94 -9.26
CA THR A 174 -13.87 3.89 -10.29
C THR A 174 -12.49 3.26 -10.42
N ARG A 175 -12.41 1.93 -10.25
CA ARG A 175 -11.18 1.15 -10.46
C ARG A 175 -10.93 0.91 -11.94
N PHE A 176 -9.68 0.91 -12.35
CA PHE A 176 -9.28 0.62 -13.72
C PHE A 176 -7.90 -0.05 -13.78
N SER A 177 -7.66 -0.82 -14.85
CA SER A 177 -6.32 -1.33 -15.17
C SER A 177 -5.50 -0.22 -15.84
N LEU A 178 -4.26 -0.05 -15.39
CA LEU A 178 -3.32 0.89 -16.02
C LEU A 178 -3.00 0.51 -17.47
N TRP A 179 -3.03 -0.78 -17.76
CA TRP A 179 -2.66 -1.32 -19.08
C TRP A 179 -3.67 -2.38 -19.55
N PRO A 180 -4.90 -1.97 -19.88
CA PRO A 180 -5.99 -2.89 -20.14
C PRO A 180 -5.78 -3.78 -21.38
N GLU A 181 -4.93 -3.35 -22.34
CA GLU A 181 -4.57 -4.15 -23.53
C GLU A 181 -3.70 -5.36 -23.18
N ILE A 182 -2.97 -5.31 -22.06
CA ILE A 182 -2.14 -6.43 -21.57
C ILE A 182 -2.89 -7.25 -20.55
N LYS A 183 -3.56 -6.60 -19.58
CA LYS A 183 -4.38 -7.23 -18.54
C LYS A 183 -5.56 -6.32 -18.19
N SER A 184 -6.75 -6.81 -18.49
CA SER A 184 -8.00 -6.15 -18.10
C SER A 184 -8.19 -6.17 -16.57
N LEU A 185 -9.01 -5.26 -16.04
CA LEU A 185 -9.35 -5.25 -14.61
C LEU A 185 -9.98 -6.57 -14.16
N GLN A 186 -10.82 -7.19 -15.01
CA GLN A 186 -11.45 -8.46 -14.71
C GLN A 186 -10.43 -9.62 -14.55
N GLU A 187 -9.40 -9.65 -15.41
CA GLU A 187 -8.31 -10.64 -15.29
C GLU A 187 -7.47 -10.40 -14.04
N LEU A 188 -7.20 -9.15 -13.69
CA LEU A 188 -6.47 -8.80 -12.46
C LEU A 188 -7.26 -9.21 -11.20
N ASP A 189 -8.56 -8.92 -11.15
CA ASP A 189 -9.43 -9.33 -10.03
C ASP A 189 -9.57 -10.87 -9.97
N GLY A 190 -9.58 -11.55 -11.11
CA GLY A 190 -9.56 -13.01 -11.19
C GLY A 190 -8.26 -13.60 -10.64
N LEU A 191 -7.12 -13.00 -11.01
CA LEU A 191 -5.80 -13.41 -10.54
C LEU A 191 -5.66 -13.16 -9.03
N LYS A 192 -6.08 -11.98 -8.51
CA LYS A 192 -6.09 -11.67 -7.08
C LYS A 192 -6.85 -12.75 -6.32
N ARG A 193 -8.09 -13.08 -6.75
CA ARG A 193 -8.91 -14.13 -6.10
C ARG A 193 -8.25 -15.51 -6.15
N SER A 194 -7.61 -15.86 -7.27
CA SER A 194 -6.92 -17.15 -7.40
C SER A 194 -5.74 -17.26 -6.45
N LEU A 195 -4.95 -16.19 -6.31
CA LEU A 195 -3.83 -16.13 -5.37
C LEU A 195 -4.30 -16.13 -3.93
N ASP A 196 -5.40 -15.43 -3.63
CA ASP A 196 -6.02 -15.40 -2.31
C ASP A 196 -6.50 -16.78 -1.87
N ASN A 197 -7.17 -17.54 -2.77
CA ASN A 197 -7.64 -18.89 -2.50
C ASN A 197 -6.53 -19.88 -2.09
N ILE A 198 -5.28 -19.61 -2.47
CA ILE A 198 -4.11 -20.43 -2.11
C ILE A 198 -3.22 -19.77 -1.04
N GLY A 199 -3.71 -18.69 -0.40
CA GLY A 199 -2.96 -17.96 0.64
C GLY A 199 -1.71 -17.23 0.11
N ARG A 200 -1.69 -16.83 -1.16
CA ARG A 200 -0.55 -16.17 -1.83
C ARG A 200 -0.90 -14.80 -2.39
N VAL A 201 -1.86 -14.12 -1.80
CA VAL A 201 -2.30 -12.77 -2.26
C VAL A 201 -1.17 -11.74 -2.21
N SER A 202 -0.19 -11.92 -1.33
CA SER A 202 1.04 -11.13 -1.26
C SER A 202 1.77 -11.01 -2.60
N VAL A 203 1.75 -12.09 -3.41
CA VAL A 203 2.33 -12.08 -4.76
C VAL A 203 1.60 -11.07 -5.66
N PHE A 204 0.27 -10.95 -5.54
CA PHE A 204 -0.48 -9.96 -6.30
C PHE A 204 -0.09 -8.54 -5.92
N TYR A 205 -0.04 -8.23 -4.64
CA TYR A 205 0.34 -6.90 -4.17
C TYR A 205 1.77 -6.53 -4.58
N LYS A 206 2.71 -7.45 -4.43
CA LYS A 206 4.11 -7.24 -4.80
C LYS A 206 4.26 -7.00 -6.31
N GLU A 207 3.79 -7.93 -7.13
CA GLU A 207 4.07 -7.96 -8.57
C GLU A 207 3.16 -7.03 -9.40
N TYR A 208 1.92 -6.79 -8.95
CA TYR A 208 0.95 -6.00 -9.71
C TYR A 208 0.60 -4.66 -9.08
N MET A 209 0.79 -4.52 -7.77
CA MET A 209 0.52 -3.27 -7.06
C MET A 209 1.78 -2.51 -6.67
N CYS A 210 2.97 -3.11 -6.85
CA CYS A 210 4.24 -2.61 -6.31
C CYS A 210 4.14 -2.29 -4.81
N GLU A 211 3.55 -3.20 -4.05
CA GLU A 211 3.34 -3.12 -2.62
C GLU A 211 3.94 -4.33 -1.91
N ILE A 212 4.69 -4.06 -0.85
CA ILE A 212 5.38 -5.11 -0.10
C ILE A 212 4.40 -5.72 0.89
N THR A 213 4.16 -7.02 0.72
CA THR A 213 3.43 -7.83 1.69
C THR A 213 4.33 -8.99 2.11
N GLY A 214 4.53 -9.20 3.40
CA GLY A 214 5.34 -10.32 3.89
C GLY A 214 4.45 -11.43 4.41
N ASP A 215 4.57 -12.63 3.87
CA ASP A 215 3.82 -13.81 4.32
C ASP A 215 4.17 -14.21 5.78
N GLU A 216 5.43 -13.99 6.22
CA GLU A 216 5.89 -14.39 7.56
C GLU A 216 5.55 -13.37 8.67
N ASP A 217 5.38 -12.09 8.31
CA ASP A 217 5.09 -11.00 9.27
C ASP A 217 3.64 -10.48 9.17
N GLN A 218 2.80 -11.09 8.33
CA GLN A 218 1.41 -10.66 8.14
C GLN A 218 0.59 -11.02 9.39
N LEU A 219 0.16 -9.99 10.12
CA LEU A 219 -0.64 -10.16 11.34
C LEU A 219 -2.07 -10.60 11.03
N PHE A 220 -2.68 -10.02 9.99
CA PHE A 220 -4.07 -10.29 9.64
C PHE A 220 -4.12 -11.09 8.35
N LYS A 221 -4.35 -12.39 8.45
CA LYS A 221 -4.39 -13.28 7.30
C LYS A 221 -5.75 -13.22 6.60
N PRO A 222 -5.82 -13.43 5.26
CA PRO A 222 -7.08 -13.45 4.55
C PRO A 222 -8.12 -14.41 5.12
N GLU A 223 -7.68 -15.59 5.59
CA GLU A 223 -8.57 -16.57 6.21
C GLU A 223 -9.17 -16.13 7.56
N TYR A 224 -8.68 -15.03 8.16
CA TYR A 224 -9.24 -14.46 9.38
C TYR A 224 -10.40 -13.51 9.09
N ILE A 225 -10.46 -12.92 7.89
CA ILE A 225 -11.50 -11.97 7.50
C ILE A 225 -12.84 -12.70 7.37
N ARG A 226 -13.86 -12.14 7.99
CA ARG A 226 -15.25 -12.59 7.90
C ARG A 226 -16.12 -11.44 7.44
N TYR A 227 -17.17 -11.77 6.70
CA TYR A 227 -18.14 -10.80 6.24
C TYR A 227 -19.50 -11.10 6.84
N TYR A 228 -20.30 -10.06 7.00
CA TYR A 228 -21.68 -10.16 7.38
C TYR A 228 -22.58 -9.41 6.40
N GLU A 229 -23.81 -9.89 6.30
CA GLU A 229 -24.90 -9.22 5.60
C GLU A 229 -26.01 -8.97 6.62
N GLY A 230 -26.33 -7.69 6.86
CA GLY A 230 -27.34 -7.33 7.85
C GLY A 230 -27.49 -5.83 8.00
N GLU A 231 -28.61 -5.43 8.58
CA GLU A 231 -28.93 -4.02 8.80
C GLU A 231 -29.11 -3.74 10.29
N PHE A 232 -28.64 -2.55 10.70
CA PHE A 232 -28.78 -2.08 12.06
C PHE A 232 -30.12 -1.38 12.26
N THR A 233 -30.85 -1.77 13.29
CA THR A 233 -32.11 -1.12 13.69
C THR A 233 -32.05 -0.69 15.15
N ARG A 234 -32.61 0.49 15.44
CA ARG A 234 -32.69 1.01 16.79
C ARG A 234 -34.11 0.93 17.30
N THR A 235 -34.27 0.38 18.50
CA THR A 235 -35.53 0.34 19.25
C THR A 235 -35.41 1.18 20.54
N ASN A 236 -36.46 1.14 21.39
CA ASN A 236 -36.42 1.77 22.72
C ASN A 236 -35.42 1.06 23.66
N ASP A 237 -35.19 -0.26 23.47
CA ASP A 237 -34.33 -1.07 24.31
C ASP A 237 -32.86 -0.99 23.94
N GLY A 238 -32.54 -0.64 22.68
CA GLY A 238 -31.18 -0.52 22.21
C GLY A 238 -31.02 -0.77 20.70
N TRP A 239 -29.82 -1.09 20.30
CA TRP A 239 -29.48 -1.42 18.91
C TRP A 239 -29.54 -2.91 18.65
N TYR A 240 -29.97 -3.27 17.47
CA TYR A 240 -30.03 -4.64 16.95
C TYR A 240 -29.41 -4.73 15.58
N LEU A 241 -28.71 -5.83 15.33
CA LEU A 241 -28.21 -6.23 14.02
C LEU A 241 -29.03 -7.42 13.52
N GLY A 242 -29.75 -7.23 12.43
CA GLY A 242 -30.50 -8.30 11.76
C GLY A 242 -29.59 -9.17 10.92
N VAL A 243 -29.33 -10.42 11.36
CA VAL A 243 -28.51 -11.41 10.66
C VAL A 243 -29.21 -12.75 10.70
N ASN A 244 -29.36 -13.41 9.56
CA ASN A 244 -29.95 -14.75 9.43
C ASN A 244 -31.33 -14.91 10.13
N GLY A 245 -32.19 -13.88 10.04
CA GLY A 245 -33.53 -13.92 10.63
C GLY A 245 -33.59 -13.67 12.14
N VAL A 246 -32.46 -13.39 12.77
CA VAL A 246 -32.36 -13.05 14.21
C VAL A 246 -31.97 -11.58 14.33
N GLN A 247 -32.59 -10.85 15.24
CA GLN A 247 -32.16 -9.51 15.64
C GLN A 247 -31.24 -9.65 16.86
N LYS A 248 -29.93 -9.65 16.60
CA LYS A 248 -28.92 -9.71 17.66
C LYS A 248 -28.80 -8.37 18.36
N ALA A 249 -28.92 -8.38 19.68
CA ALA A 249 -28.67 -7.22 20.50
C ALA A 249 -27.20 -6.81 20.40
N VAL A 250 -26.94 -5.51 20.19
CA VAL A 250 -25.56 -5.00 20.04
C VAL A 250 -25.38 -3.68 20.78
N ASN A 251 -24.18 -3.48 21.34
CA ASN A 251 -23.67 -2.18 21.77
C ASN A 251 -22.75 -1.61 20.70
N LEU A 252 -22.80 -0.29 20.53
CA LEU A 252 -21.99 0.42 19.53
C LEU A 252 -20.86 1.22 20.20
N PHE A 253 -19.69 1.16 19.60
CA PHE A 253 -18.50 1.85 20.06
C PHE A 253 -17.85 2.59 18.89
N VAL A 254 -17.24 3.73 19.18
CA VAL A 254 -16.55 4.54 18.17
C VAL A 254 -15.10 4.74 18.55
N GLY A 255 -14.21 4.47 17.61
CA GLY A 255 -12.80 4.83 17.70
C GLY A 255 -12.47 5.92 16.70
N VAL A 256 -11.62 6.85 17.08
CA VAL A 256 -11.18 7.97 16.24
C VAL A 256 -9.68 8.05 16.27
N ASP A 257 -9.10 8.04 15.09
CA ASP A 257 -7.69 8.34 14.84
C ASP A 257 -7.58 9.65 14.05
N PRO A 258 -7.19 10.76 14.70
CA PRO A 258 -7.07 12.05 14.06
C PRO A 258 -5.68 12.23 13.41
N ALA A 259 -5.63 12.59 12.13
CA ALA A 259 -4.37 12.93 11.45
C ALA A 259 -3.64 14.08 12.14
N SER A 260 -2.32 13.97 12.24
CA SER A 260 -1.48 15.01 12.86
C SER A 260 -1.29 16.27 12.00
N SER A 261 -1.57 16.19 10.69
CA SER A 261 -1.36 17.24 9.69
C SER A 261 -2.39 17.17 8.56
N THR A 262 -2.63 18.29 7.89
CA THR A 262 -3.54 18.38 6.71
C THR A 262 -2.78 18.57 5.40
N LYS A 263 -1.45 18.48 5.37
CA LYS A 263 -0.64 18.64 4.16
C LYS A 263 -0.80 17.43 3.21
N GLY A 264 -0.56 17.61 1.92
CA GLY A 264 -0.89 16.66 0.84
C GLY A 264 -0.39 15.21 0.99
N ASN A 265 0.67 14.96 1.81
CA ASN A 265 1.17 13.63 2.17
C ASN A 265 0.83 13.23 3.62
N ALA A 266 -0.14 13.90 4.26
CA ALA A 266 -0.53 13.60 5.63
C ALA A 266 -1.39 12.34 5.72
N ASP A 267 -1.42 11.73 6.91
CA ASP A 267 -2.28 10.61 7.25
C ASP A 267 -3.77 10.99 7.16
N TYR A 268 -4.63 10.00 7.16
CA TYR A 268 -6.08 10.22 7.15
C TYR A 268 -6.60 10.36 8.58
N SER A 269 -7.62 11.21 8.77
CA SER A 269 -8.44 11.14 9.97
C SER A 269 -9.52 10.08 9.76
N VAL A 270 -9.62 9.15 10.69
CA VAL A 270 -10.56 8.03 10.62
C VAL A 270 -11.49 8.01 11.83
N ILE A 271 -12.77 7.74 11.57
CA ILE A 271 -13.78 7.44 12.58
C ILE A 271 -14.31 6.04 12.28
N MET A 272 -14.20 5.11 13.20
CA MET A 272 -14.63 3.72 13.04
C MET A 272 -15.77 3.41 14.00
N VAL A 273 -16.88 2.88 13.48
CA VAL A 273 -18.04 2.45 14.27
C VAL A 273 -18.06 0.92 14.33
N VAL A 274 -17.99 0.36 15.53
CA VAL A 274 -17.96 -1.07 15.77
C VAL A 274 -19.12 -1.47 16.69
N ALA A 275 -19.86 -2.49 16.27
CA ALA A 275 -20.89 -3.11 17.10
C ALA A 275 -20.35 -4.39 17.77
N MET A 276 -20.77 -4.65 19.00
CA MET A 276 -20.47 -5.91 19.70
C MET A 276 -21.76 -6.59 20.15
N ASP A 277 -21.92 -7.88 19.81
CA ASP A 277 -23.04 -8.70 20.28
C ASP A 277 -22.74 -9.37 21.64
N ARG A 278 -23.71 -10.10 22.18
CA ARG A 278 -23.58 -10.83 23.47
C ARG A 278 -22.55 -11.96 23.40
N ASP A 279 -22.28 -12.51 22.23
CA ASP A 279 -21.29 -13.57 21.99
C ASP A 279 -19.89 -13.00 21.75
N ARG A 280 -19.72 -11.66 21.92
CA ARG A 280 -18.48 -10.93 21.67
C ARG A 280 -18.02 -10.97 20.20
N ASN A 281 -18.94 -11.15 19.26
CA ASN A 281 -18.61 -10.89 17.86
C ASN A 281 -18.63 -9.38 17.62
N LEU A 282 -17.70 -8.93 16.81
CA LEU A 282 -17.50 -7.52 16.44
C LEU A 282 -17.93 -7.33 15.00
N TYR A 283 -18.73 -6.31 14.75
CA TYR A 283 -19.24 -5.99 13.42
C TYR A 283 -18.85 -4.54 13.08
N VAL A 284 -18.05 -4.35 12.04
CA VAL A 284 -17.74 -2.99 11.56
C VAL A 284 -18.94 -2.44 10.84
N ALA A 285 -19.61 -1.47 11.46
CA ALA A 285 -20.88 -0.94 10.94
C ALA A 285 -20.65 0.11 9.85
N GLU A 286 -19.72 1.02 10.10
CA GLU A 286 -19.38 2.13 9.20
C GLU A 286 -18.01 2.70 9.56
N TYR A 287 -17.30 3.29 8.59
CA TYR A 287 -16.17 4.14 8.88
C TYR A 287 -16.16 5.39 7.98
N TYR A 288 -15.53 6.44 8.49
CA TYR A 288 -15.23 7.67 7.79
C TYR A 288 -13.71 7.80 7.68
N ARG A 289 -13.17 8.02 6.50
CA ARG A 289 -11.74 8.14 6.25
C ARG A 289 -11.48 9.30 5.31
N ARG A 290 -10.95 10.42 5.81
CA ARG A 290 -10.68 11.61 5.00
C ARG A 290 -9.52 12.45 5.55
N ARG A 291 -8.89 13.21 4.69
CA ARG A 291 -7.93 14.27 5.07
C ARG A 291 -8.69 15.56 5.29
N VAL A 292 -8.92 15.91 6.54
CA VAL A 292 -9.77 17.05 6.92
C VAL A 292 -9.15 17.85 8.06
N SER A 293 -9.61 19.11 8.20
CA SER A 293 -9.22 19.93 9.35
C SER A 293 -9.84 19.41 10.65
N PRO A 294 -9.25 19.74 11.82
CA PRO A 294 -9.79 19.34 13.12
C PRO A 294 -11.25 19.70 13.34
N MET A 295 -11.68 20.86 12.84
CA MET A 295 -13.08 21.29 12.96
C MET A 295 -14.04 20.42 12.16
N VAL A 296 -13.68 20.10 10.90
CA VAL A 296 -14.46 19.20 10.06
C VAL A 296 -14.51 17.78 10.64
N LEU A 297 -13.41 17.32 11.25
CA LEU A 297 -13.39 16.05 11.97
C LEU A 297 -14.33 16.08 13.18
N ALA A 298 -14.35 17.18 13.95
CA ALA A 298 -15.27 17.32 15.07
C ALA A 298 -16.73 17.22 14.64
N ASP A 299 -17.09 17.91 13.56
CA ASP A 299 -18.44 17.86 13.00
C ASP A 299 -18.78 16.44 12.51
N ALA A 300 -17.83 15.73 11.88
CA ALA A 300 -18.01 14.33 11.48
C ALA A 300 -18.22 13.41 12.68
N ILE A 301 -17.48 13.59 13.78
CA ILE A 301 -17.68 12.85 15.04
C ILE A 301 -19.09 13.10 15.59
N LEU A 302 -19.52 14.36 15.60
CA LEU A 302 -20.88 14.71 16.07
C LEU A 302 -21.96 14.07 15.20
N GLN A 303 -21.81 14.08 13.86
CA GLN A 303 -22.73 13.40 12.95
C GLN A 303 -22.81 11.89 13.23
N MET A 304 -21.65 11.23 13.36
CA MET A 304 -21.59 9.80 13.70
C MET A 304 -22.22 9.52 15.08
N TYR A 305 -21.97 10.38 16.06
CA TYR A 305 -22.62 10.27 17.37
C TYR A 305 -24.13 10.39 17.27
N HIS A 306 -24.64 11.36 16.55
CA HIS A 306 -26.11 11.54 16.41
C HIS A 306 -26.76 10.39 15.64
N LYS A 307 -26.08 9.86 14.62
CA LYS A 307 -26.54 8.71 13.82
C LYS A 307 -26.59 7.43 14.65
N TRP A 308 -25.47 7.10 15.29
CA TRP A 308 -25.25 5.79 15.90
C TRP A 308 -25.51 5.74 17.41
N LYS A 309 -25.51 6.88 18.11
CA LYS A 309 -25.67 6.95 19.56
C LYS A 309 -24.84 5.90 20.30
N PRO A 310 -23.52 5.87 20.09
CA PRO A 310 -22.65 4.84 20.65
C PRO A 310 -22.55 4.96 22.17
N GLU A 311 -22.23 3.84 22.83
CA GLU A 311 -21.99 3.77 24.26
C GLU A 311 -20.72 4.54 24.66
N ARG A 312 -19.73 4.54 23.75
CA ARG A 312 -18.44 5.24 23.95
C ARG A 312 -17.89 5.79 22.65
N VAL A 313 -17.18 6.91 22.78
CA VAL A 313 -16.32 7.48 21.74
C VAL A 313 -14.90 7.61 22.30
N ASN A 314 -13.95 6.86 21.75
CA ASN A 314 -12.56 6.88 22.14
C ASN A 314 -11.75 7.59 21.07
N ILE A 315 -11.03 8.66 21.42
CA ILE A 315 -10.22 9.45 20.50
C ILE A 315 -8.74 9.30 20.91
N GLU A 316 -7.86 9.03 19.94
CA GLU A 316 -6.43 9.07 20.19
C GLU A 316 -6.00 10.46 20.64
N SER A 317 -5.11 10.56 21.62
CA SER A 317 -4.61 11.85 22.11
C SER A 317 -3.20 12.12 21.62
N VAL A 318 -3.08 12.92 20.56
CA VAL A 318 -1.81 13.45 20.05
C VAL A 318 -1.97 14.95 19.76
N GLY A 319 -1.33 15.82 20.56
CA GLY A 319 -1.27 17.25 20.29
C GLY A 319 -2.60 18.01 20.46
N TYR A 320 -3.31 18.33 19.37
CA TYR A 320 -4.51 19.21 19.38
C TYR A 320 -5.84 18.53 19.82
N GLN A 321 -5.83 17.23 20.11
CA GLN A 321 -7.07 16.48 20.40
C GLN A 321 -7.74 16.85 21.71
N GLU A 322 -7.01 17.45 22.66
CA GLU A 322 -7.64 18.03 23.86
C GLU A 322 -8.58 19.18 23.47
N MET A 323 -8.14 20.05 22.55
CA MET A 323 -8.98 21.10 21.99
C MET A 323 -10.18 20.54 21.24
N LEU A 324 -9.99 19.45 20.48
CA LEU A 324 -11.06 18.73 19.77
C LEU A 324 -12.11 18.19 20.76
N ARG A 325 -11.67 17.52 21.83
CA ARG A 325 -12.53 17.02 22.91
C ARG A 325 -13.33 18.16 23.54
N ASP A 326 -12.63 19.26 23.90
CA ASP A 326 -13.25 20.39 24.58
C ASP A 326 -14.27 21.07 23.67
N TYR A 327 -13.99 21.23 22.38
CA TYR A 327 -14.95 21.71 21.40
C TYR A 327 -16.19 20.79 21.32
N ILE A 328 -16.00 19.48 21.16
CA ILE A 328 -17.13 18.53 21.12
C ILE A 328 -17.99 18.64 22.38
N ARG A 329 -17.38 18.76 23.56
CA ARG A 329 -18.10 18.92 24.85
C ARG A 329 -18.91 20.22 24.96
N THR A 330 -18.52 21.27 24.23
CA THR A 330 -19.31 22.49 24.18
C THR A 330 -20.56 22.36 23.32
N GLN A 331 -20.58 21.41 22.36
CA GLN A 331 -21.70 21.21 21.45
C GLN A 331 -22.70 20.18 21.96
N VAL A 332 -22.22 19.11 22.62
CA VAL A 332 -23.07 18.04 23.11
C VAL A 332 -22.41 17.29 24.28
N PHE A 333 -23.22 16.89 25.26
CA PHE A 333 -22.78 15.96 26.27
C PHE A 333 -22.79 14.53 25.68
N ILE A 334 -21.61 13.95 25.48
CA ILE A 334 -21.44 12.56 25.04
C ILE A 334 -21.05 11.74 26.27
N PRO A 335 -21.94 10.90 26.80
CA PRO A 335 -21.57 9.93 27.84
C PRO A 335 -20.46 9.03 27.32
N GLY A 336 -19.40 8.80 28.12
CA GLY A 336 -18.29 7.92 27.69
C GLY A 336 -17.37 8.49 26.63
N LEU A 337 -17.40 9.82 26.37
CA LEU A 337 -16.36 10.47 25.55
C LEU A 337 -15.03 10.44 26.28
N GLU A 338 -14.11 9.64 25.77
CA GLU A 338 -12.75 9.51 26.30
C GLU A 338 -11.71 9.93 25.27
N VAL A 339 -10.85 10.86 25.64
CA VAL A 339 -9.61 11.14 24.91
C VAL A 339 -8.49 10.52 25.74
N LYS A 340 -7.74 9.61 25.14
CA LYS A 340 -6.69 8.89 25.84
C LYS A 340 -5.34 9.08 25.21
N TYR A 341 -4.38 9.37 26.07
CA TYR A 341 -2.98 9.27 25.76
C TYR A 341 -2.62 7.81 25.44
N THR A 342 -1.95 7.61 24.31
CA THR A 342 -1.14 6.42 24.12
C THR A 342 0.03 6.52 25.11
N PRO A 343 0.23 5.56 26.01
CA PRO A 343 1.35 5.60 26.95
C PRO A 343 2.67 5.73 26.18
N ARG A 344 3.52 6.67 26.60
CA ARG A 344 4.89 6.77 26.06
C ARG A 344 5.61 5.46 26.32
N GLY A 345 5.99 4.70 25.28
CA GLY A 345 6.70 3.42 25.36
C GLY A 345 5.90 2.21 24.93
N GLU A 346 4.58 2.29 24.78
CA GLU A 346 3.81 1.23 24.10
C GLU A 346 4.09 1.32 22.59
N LYS A 347 4.80 0.33 22.06
CA LYS A 347 5.10 0.29 20.64
C LYS A 347 3.80 0.09 19.87
N LYS A 348 3.59 0.89 18.83
CA LYS A 348 2.41 0.78 17.94
C LYS A 348 2.21 -0.67 17.48
N LYS A 349 3.29 -1.37 17.14
CA LYS A 349 3.27 -2.77 16.73
C LYS A 349 2.65 -3.68 17.80
N GLU A 350 3.09 -3.60 19.05
CA GLU A 350 2.57 -4.43 20.16
C GLU A 350 1.07 -4.19 20.42
N ARG A 351 0.63 -2.95 20.27
CA ARG A 351 -0.75 -2.50 20.41
C ARG A 351 -1.65 -3.14 19.34
N LEU A 352 -1.21 -3.11 18.09
CA LEU A 352 -1.97 -3.65 16.97
C LEU A 352 -1.85 -5.18 16.85
N GLU A 353 -0.76 -5.79 17.32
CA GLU A 353 -0.63 -7.24 17.49
C GLU A 353 -1.73 -7.81 18.40
N SER A 354 -2.21 -7.03 19.37
CA SER A 354 -3.32 -7.44 20.22
C SER A 354 -4.63 -7.69 19.45
N LEU A 355 -4.79 -7.07 18.27
CA LEU A 355 -5.95 -7.26 17.40
C LEU A 355 -5.94 -8.62 16.71
N GLU A 356 -4.76 -9.21 16.47
CA GLU A 356 -4.65 -10.52 15.80
C GLU A 356 -5.54 -11.57 16.44
N THR A 357 -5.60 -11.59 17.77
CA THR A 357 -6.43 -12.56 18.52
C THR A 357 -7.92 -12.47 18.15
N TYR A 358 -8.45 -11.26 17.95
CA TYR A 358 -9.84 -11.07 17.55
C TYR A 358 -10.10 -11.58 16.12
N PHE A 359 -9.18 -11.31 15.18
CA PHE A 359 -9.29 -11.78 13.80
C PHE A 359 -9.06 -13.29 13.71
N ALA A 360 -8.00 -13.82 14.32
CA ALA A 360 -7.69 -15.26 14.33
C ALA A 360 -8.81 -16.09 14.95
N SER A 361 -9.49 -15.57 15.99
CA SER A 361 -10.67 -16.21 16.59
C SER A 361 -11.94 -16.04 15.73
N LYS A 362 -11.86 -15.39 14.56
CA LYS A 362 -12.96 -15.14 13.63
C LYS A 362 -14.13 -14.36 14.25
N LYS A 363 -13.83 -13.51 15.23
CA LYS A 363 -14.80 -12.69 15.93
C LYS A 363 -15.08 -11.36 15.24
N VAL A 364 -14.26 -10.93 14.28
CA VAL A 364 -14.43 -9.67 13.56
C VAL A 364 -15.09 -9.92 12.22
N HIS A 365 -16.15 -9.16 11.96
CA HIS A 365 -16.93 -9.24 10.74
C HIS A 365 -16.98 -7.88 10.05
N LEU A 366 -16.60 -7.82 8.78
CA LEU A 366 -16.63 -6.64 7.94
C LEU A 366 -17.90 -6.63 7.08
N LYS A 367 -18.35 -5.44 6.70
CA LYS A 367 -19.36 -5.31 5.64
C LYS A 367 -18.64 -5.35 4.29
N LYS A 368 -19.21 -5.99 3.28
CA LYS A 368 -18.64 -6.01 1.93
C LYS A 368 -18.49 -4.57 1.40
N GLY A 369 -17.39 -4.27 0.73
CA GLY A 369 -17.07 -2.95 0.20
C GLY A 369 -16.33 -2.02 1.16
N MET A 370 -15.74 -2.57 2.24
CA MET A 370 -14.82 -1.86 3.13
C MET A 370 -13.36 -2.05 2.68
N ASP A 371 -13.12 -1.83 1.38
CA ASP A 371 -11.88 -2.23 0.71
C ASP A 371 -10.64 -1.57 1.32
N GLU A 372 -10.69 -0.27 1.70
CA GLU A 372 -9.53 0.41 2.29
C GLU A 372 -9.17 -0.15 3.67
N PHE A 373 -10.16 -0.52 4.50
CA PHE A 373 -9.90 -1.12 5.81
C PHE A 373 -9.35 -2.54 5.65
N GLU A 374 -9.92 -3.32 4.74
CA GLU A 374 -9.44 -4.67 4.43
C GLU A 374 -8.01 -4.64 3.88
N ASP A 375 -7.70 -3.73 2.96
CA ASP A 375 -6.36 -3.57 2.40
C ASP A 375 -5.34 -3.16 3.49
N GLU A 376 -5.67 -2.20 4.37
CA GLU A 376 -4.79 -1.82 5.49
C GLU A 376 -4.55 -2.99 6.47
N LEU A 377 -5.56 -3.83 6.74
CA LEU A 377 -5.40 -5.05 7.55
C LEU A 377 -4.47 -6.06 6.88
N LEU A 378 -4.74 -6.39 5.61
CA LEU A 378 -3.97 -7.41 4.88
C LEU A 378 -2.53 -6.99 4.60
N LEU A 379 -2.27 -5.68 4.53
CA LEU A 379 -0.93 -5.12 4.33
C LEU A 379 -0.19 -4.82 5.65
N PHE A 380 -0.88 -4.86 6.80
CA PHE A 380 -0.25 -4.53 8.08
C PHE A 380 0.86 -5.54 8.47
N PRO A 381 2.03 -5.10 8.98
CA PRO A 381 2.39 -3.74 9.42
C PRO A 381 3.01 -2.83 8.32
N ARG A 382 2.87 -3.18 7.07
CA ARG A 382 3.58 -2.58 5.92
C ARG A 382 2.66 -1.77 4.99
N ALA A 383 1.40 -1.57 5.39
CA ALA A 383 0.49 -0.67 4.68
C ALA A 383 1.08 0.74 4.60
N SER A 384 0.86 1.43 3.49
CA SER A 384 1.23 2.85 3.35
C SER A 384 0.50 3.75 4.34
N HIS A 385 -0.65 3.30 4.81
CA HIS A 385 -1.49 3.87 5.84
C HIS A 385 -2.02 2.75 6.73
N ASP A 386 -2.20 3.00 8.01
CA ASP A 386 -2.77 2.08 8.99
C ASP A 386 -3.80 2.79 9.90
N ASP A 387 -4.26 3.97 9.44
CA ASP A 387 -5.16 4.85 10.18
C ASP A 387 -6.51 4.17 10.50
N THR A 388 -7.01 3.29 9.60
CA THR A 388 -8.26 2.54 9.84
C THR A 388 -8.06 1.46 10.89
N VAL A 389 -6.89 0.81 10.92
CA VAL A 389 -6.55 -0.22 11.91
C VAL A 389 -6.37 0.42 13.28
N ASP A 390 -5.73 1.59 13.37
CA ASP A 390 -5.61 2.35 14.61
C ASP A 390 -7.00 2.80 15.13
N ALA A 391 -7.86 3.37 14.28
CA ALA A 391 -9.21 3.75 14.65
C ALA A 391 -10.04 2.55 15.13
N PHE A 392 -9.91 1.38 14.47
CA PHE A 392 -10.54 0.13 14.91
C PHE A 392 -10.06 -0.27 16.30
N TRP A 393 -8.73 -0.23 16.55
CA TRP A 393 -8.20 -0.53 17.87
C TRP A 393 -8.76 0.40 18.96
N TYR A 394 -8.89 1.71 18.68
CA TYR A 394 -9.51 2.66 19.61
C TYR A 394 -10.96 2.34 19.88
N ALA A 395 -11.73 1.88 18.87
CA ALA A 395 -13.10 1.46 19.05
C ALA A 395 -13.23 0.26 20.03
N LEU A 396 -12.22 -0.63 20.05
CA LEU A 396 -12.24 -1.82 20.91
C LEU A 396 -11.85 -1.55 22.38
N ARG A 397 -11.51 -0.32 22.74
CA ARG A 397 -11.15 -0.03 24.13
C ARG A 397 -12.39 0.00 25.02
N ARG A 398 -12.37 -0.82 26.10
CA ARG A 398 -13.44 -0.93 27.10
C ARG A 398 -14.79 -1.34 26.52
N LEU A 399 -14.78 -2.37 25.69
CA LEU A 399 -16.00 -3.02 25.23
C LEU A 399 -16.75 -3.69 26.37
N TYR A 400 -18.07 -3.75 26.24
CA TYR A 400 -18.93 -4.55 27.09
C TYR A 400 -20.17 -5.01 26.30
N GLU A 401 -20.70 -6.16 26.71
CA GLU A 401 -21.82 -6.80 26.06
C GLU A 401 -23.12 -6.03 26.28
N PRO A 402 -24.10 -6.09 25.33
CA PRO A 402 -25.43 -5.52 25.53
C PRO A 402 -26.17 -6.24 26.65
N VAL A 403 -26.91 -5.48 27.44
CA VAL A 403 -27.75 -6.02 28.55
C VAL A 403 -29.09 -6.55 28.02
N HIS A 404 -29.61 -5.92 26.93
CA HIS A 404 -30.84 -6.36 26.31
C HIS A 404 -30.67 -7.66 25.51
N GLU A 405 -31.75 -8.41 25.35
CA GLU A 405 -31.72 -9.77 24.76
C GLU A 405 -31.93 -9.73 23.23
N ASP A 406 -31.48 -10.79 22.57
CA ASP A 406 -31.74 -11.01 21.13
C ASP A 406 -33.24 -11.23 20.88
N LEU A 407 -33.72 -10.74 19.74
CA LEU A 407 -35.11 -10.90 19.33
C LEU A 407 -35.21 -11.89 18.17
N VAL A 408 -35.96 -12.93 18.33
CA VAL A 408 -36.31 -13.86 17.25
C VAL A 408 -37.61 -13.38 16.60
N ILE A 409 -37.56 -13.00 15.33
CA ILE A 409 -38.74 -12.68 14.54
C ILE A 409 -39.34 -13.98 14.04
N LEU A 410 -40.45 -14.42 14.66
CA LEU A 410 -41.21 -15.54 14.14
C LEU A 410 -42.14 -15.04 13.01
N ASP A 411 -41.99 -15.59 11.80
CA ASP A 411 -42.92 -15.37 10.73
C ASP A 411 -44.27 -16.00 11.12
N GLY A 412 -45.19 -15.17 11.61
CA GLY A 412 -46.58 -15.54 11.85
C GLY A 412 -47.45 -15.28 10.64
N PRO A 413 -48.71 -15.80 10.57
CA PRO A 413 -49.62 -15.47 9.50
C PRO A 413 -49.81 -13.93 9.43
N LYS A 414 -49.82 -13.42 8.23
CA LYS A 414 -49.61 -12.04 7.73
C LYS A 414 -50.09 -10.82 8.55
N ASN A 415 -50.58 -10.94 9.78
CA ASN A 415 -51.18 -9.81 10.53
C ASN A 415 -50.72 -9.63 11.99
N GLU A 416 -49.79 -10.47 12.54
CA GLU A 416 -49.26 -10.21 13.88
C GLU A 416 -47.77 -10.60 13.96
N LYS A 417 -46.89 -9.62 14.10
CA LYS A 417 -45.51 -9.83 14.48
C LYS A 417 -45.43 -10.17 15.97
N ARG A 418 -45.29 -11.46 16.32
CA ARG A 418 -45.03 -11.85 17.70
C ARG A 418 -43.52 -11.91 17.95
N VAL A 419 -43.04 -11.09 18.85
CA VAL A 419 -41.66 -11.08 19.33
C VAL A 419 -41.58 -12.04 20.54
N ARG A 420 -40.74 -13.08 20.46
CA ARG A 420 -40.40 -13.89 21.64
C ARG A 420 -38.96 -13.63 22.04
N TYR A 421 -38.74 -13.40 23.35
CA TYR A 421 -37.42 -13.36 23.94
C TYR A 421 -36.88 -14.78 24.06
N GLN A 422 -35.63 -15.02 23.68
CA GLN A 422 -34.97 -16.30 23.89
C GLN A 422 -34.34 -16.29 25.27
N GLN A 423 -35.01 -16.99 26.25
CA GLN A 423 -34.43 -17.22 27.55
C GLN A 423 -33.28 -18.24 27.43
N ASN A 424 -32.08 -17.88 27.81
CA ASN A 424 -30.94 -18.77 27.91
C ASN A 424 -31.20 -19.75 29.08
N SER A 425 -31.41 -21.03 28.79
CA SER A 425 -31.67 -22.12 29.73
C SER A 425 -30.38 -22.66 30.42
N TRP A 426 -29.60 -21.79 31.06
CA TRP A 426 -28.42 -22.22 31.85
C TRP A 426 -28.62 -22.11 33.36
N LEU A 427 -29.88 -21.98 33.84
CA LEU A 427 -30.18 -21.91 35.25
C LEU A 427 -31.15 -23.05 35.65
N THR A 428 -30.80 -24.32 35.35
CA THR A 428 -31.30 -25.51 36.10
C THR A 428 -30.47 -26.74 35.70
N ALA A 429 -29.38 -27.00 36.35
CA ALA A 429 -28.88 -28.34 36.74
C ALA A 429 -27.88 -28.17 37.87
#